data_385dac4da0d798bd7a1b97722348e3de
#
_entry.id   385dac4da0d798bd7a1b97722348e3de
#
_cell.length_a   1.000
_cell.length_b   1.000
_cell.length_c   1.000
_cell.angle_alpha   90.00
_cell.angle_beta   90.00
_cell.angle_gamma   90.00
#
_symmetry.space_group_name_H-M   'P 1'
#
loop_
_entity.id
_entity.type
_entity.pdbx_description
1 polymer ?
#
loop_
_entity_poly.entity_id
_entity_poly.type
_entity_poly.pdbx_seq_one_letter_code
_entity_poly.pdbx_strand_id
1 'polypeptide(L)'
;MGTKKDLSTDLSYSYNGFAVSDVYFVDADNVPKGSNEVELNSQVAIVVQGIQHYTLVDQKAYPGMSLYVTDKNSNQLIGERDMFESNIGYSAEDASALRGTITIGEPMVAGETYHAELKIWDKHKPENIITVEVDLQVKQPTGDEANSN
;
A
#
# COMPACT_ATOMS: atom_id res chain seq x y z
N MET A 1 10.66 9.53 13.85
CA MET A 1 11.07 9.08 12.50
C MET A 1 11.60 7.66 12.57
N GLY A 2 11.21 6.83 11.60
CA GLY A 2 11.67 5.46 11.59
C GLY A 2 11.66 4.88 10.18
N THR A 3 12.39 3.77 10.01
CA THR A 3 12.50 3.05 8.76
C THR A 3 12.59 1.56 9.05
N LYS A 4 11.87 0.75 8.27
CA LYS A 4 11.93 -0.70 8.37
C LYS A 4 11.88 -1.35 7.00
N LYS A 5 12.40 -2.57 6.92
CA LYS A 5 12.34 -3.37 5.72
C LYS A 5 12.05 -4.82 6.09
N ASP A 6 11.08 -5.43 5.38
CA ASP A 6 10.76 -6.84 5.52
C ASP A 6 11.54 -7.62 4.47
N LEU A 7 12.44 -8.46 4.90
CA LEU A 7 13.31 -9.20 3.98
C LEU A 7 12.57 -10.25 3.17
N SER A 8 11.45 -10.78 3.67
CA SER A 8 10.70 -11.80 2.94
C SER A 8 9.90 -11.24 1.77
N THR A 9 9.32 -10.05 1.92
CA THR A 9 8.50 -9.42 0.90
C THR A 9 9.20 -8.30 0.17
N ASP A 10 10.38 -7.88 0.65
CA ASP A 10 11.11 -6.72 0.16
C ASP A 10 10.33 -5.41 0.35
N LEU A 11 9.29 -5.44 1.18
CA LEU A 11 8.54 -4.23 1.54
C LEU A 11 9.37 -3.38 2.48
N SER A 12 9.46 -2.09 2.20
CA SER A 12 10.12 -1.16 3.10
C SER A 12 9.18 0.00 3.40
N TYR A 13 9.33 0.59 4.58
CA TYR A 13 8.56 1.78 4.91
C TYR A 13 9.35 2.70 5.82
N SER A 14 9.02 3.98 5.69
CA SER A 14 9.55 5.03 6.55
C SER A 14 8.41 5.91 7.03
N TYR A 15 8.61 6.56 8.16
CA TYR A 15 7.60 7.46 8.70
C TYR A 15 8.27 8.62 9.43
N ASN A 16 7.59 9.75 9.39
CA ASN A 16 8.05 10.97 10.05
C ASN A 16 6.83 11.70 10.60
N GLY A 17 6.87 12.07 11.87
CA GLY A 17 5.77 12.78 12.54
C GLY A 17 4.64 11.88 13.02
N PHE A 18 4.32 10.83 12.27
CA PHE A 18 3.40 9.78 12.71
C PHE A 18 4.12 8.74 13.55
N ALA A 19 3.37 8.04 14.40
CA ALA A 19 3.79 6.74 14.92
C ALA A 19 3.11 5.67 14.09
N VAL A 20 3.76 4.54 13.89
CA VAL A 20 3.24 3.40 13.11
C VAL A 20 3.59 2.14 13.88
N SER A 21 2.61 1.26 14.10
CA SER A 21 2.87 -0.02 14.76
C SER A 21 3.39 -1.06 13.81
N ASP A 22 2.70 -1.26 12.68
CA ASP A 22 3.04 -2.30 11.73
C ASP A 22 2.57 -1.95 10.33
N VAL A 23 3.25 -2.53 9.34
CA VAL A 23 2.84 -2.48 7.93
C VAL A 23 2.84 -3.91 7.43
N TYR A 24 1.73 -4.31 6.81
CA TYR A 24 1.55 -5.67 6.29
C TYR A 24 1.35 -5.65 4.78
N PHE A 25 1.88 -6.65 4.12
CA PHE A 25 1.58 -6.92 2.72
C PHE A 25 0.77 -8.22 2.70
N VAL A 26 -0.48 -8.14 2.26
CA VAL A 26 -1.44 -9.24 2.40
C VAL A 26 -2.09 -9.57 1.07
N ASP A 27 -2.66 -10.78 0.98
CA ASP A 27 -3.45 -11.19 -0.18
C ASP A 27 -4.92 -10.75 -0.03
N ALA A 28 -5.77 -11.17 -0.96
CA ALA A 28 -7.19 -10.77 -0.95
C ALA A 28 -7.94 -11.27 0.28
N ASP A 29 -7.44 -12.31 0.93
CA ASP A 29 -8.06 -12.88 2.13
C ASP A 29 -7.43 -12.32 3.41
N ASN A 30 -6.64 -11.26 3.30
CA ASN A 30 -5.92 -10.62 4.42
C ASN A 30 -4.87 -11.52 5.06
N VAL A 31 -4.38 -12.51 4.32
CA VAL A 31 -3.30 -13.37 4.81
C VAL A 31 -1.97 -12.71 4.46
N PRO A 32 -1.07 -12.53 5.45
CA PRO A 32 0.23 -11.95 5.17
C PRO A 32 1.00 -12.77 4.15
N LYS A 33 1.59 -12.07 3.18
CA LYS A 33 2.37 -12.75 2.14
C LYS A 33 3.76 -13.08 2.65
N GLY A 34 4.28 -14.21 2.20
CA GLY A 34 5.64 -14.63 2.53
C GLY A 34 6.68 -14.22 1.49
N SER A 35 6.25 -13.54 0.43
CA SER A 35 7.14 -13.07 -0.62
C SER A 35 6.49 -11.90 -1.34
N ASN A 36 7.23 -11.30 -2.27
CA ASN A 36 6.68 -10.23 -3.11
C ASN A 36 6.19 -10.74 -4.47
N GLU A 37 6.04 -12.04 -4.62
CA GLU A 37 5.43 -12.61 -5.82
C GLU A 37 3.92 -12.46 -5.75
N VAL A 38 3.33 -11.98 -6.84
CA VAL A 38 1.89 -11.74 -6.93
C VAL A 38 1.37 -12.35 -8.22
N GLU A 39 0.17 -12.92 -8.15
CA GLU A 39 -0.40 -13.59 -9.32
C GLU A 39 -1.21 -12.61 -10.16
N LEU A 40 -1.10 -12.76 -11.47
CA LEU A 40 -1.91 -11.99 -12.40
C LEU A 40 -3.38 -12.29 -12.13
N ASN A 41 -4.22 -11.27 -12.19
CA ASN A 41 -5.66 -11.34 -11.91
C ASN A 41 -5.99 -11.58 -10.44
N SER A 42 -5.06 -11.25 -9.55
CA SER A 42 -5.32 -11.30 -8.11
C SER A 42 -5.30 -9.88 -7.53
N GLN A 43 -5.61 -9.79 -6.24
CA GLN A 43 -5.50 -8.54 -5.49
C GLN A 43 -4.58 -8.74 -4.31
N VAL A 44 -3.79 -7.72 -4.02
CA VAL A 44 -2.96 -7.65 -2.83
C VAL A 44 -3.22 -6.30 -2.18
N ALA A 45 -2.78 -6.14 -0.95
CA ALA A 45 -2.97 -4.86 -0.27
C ALA A 45 -1.81 -4.57 0.67
N ILE A 46 -1.57 -3.28 0.85
CA ILE A 46 -0.68 -2.77 1.88
C ILE A 46 -1.58 -2.26 2.99
N VAL A 47 -1.38 -2.76 4.22
CA VAL A 47 -2.15 -2.37 5.39
C VAL A 47 -1.20 -1.71 6.38
N VAL A 48 -1.53 -0.48 6.79
CA VAL A 48 -0.73 0.27 7.75
C VAL A 48 -1.55 0.40 9.03
N GLN A 49 -1.00 -0.04 10.15
CA GLN A 49 -1.72 -0.09 11.43
C GLN A 49 -1.00 0.71 12.51
N GLY A 50 -1.78 1.16 13.48
CA GLY A 50 -1.23 1.88 14.62
C GLY A 50 -0.77 3.28 14.27
N ILE A 51 -1.40 3.92 13.30
CA ILE A 51 -1.06 5.29 12.91
C ILE A 51 -1.58 6.23 13.99
N GLN A 52 -0.67 6.99 14.60
CA GLN A 52 -1.01 7.95 15.64
C GLN A 52 -0.36 9.29 15.36
N HIS A 53 -0.84 10.31 16.06
CA HIS A 53 -0.34 11.68 16.00
C HIS A 53 -0.90 12.49 14.85
N TYR A 54 -2.15 12.18 14.43
CA TYR A 54 -2.86 13.09 13.54
C TYR A 54 -3.14 14.41 14.25
N THR A 55 -3.10 15.49 13.50
CA THR A 55 -3.62 16.76 13.96
C THR A 55 -5.14 16.72 13.81
N LEU A 56 -5.85 16.65 14.92
CA LEU A 56 -7.31 16.53 14.90
C LEU A 56 -7.94 17.90 14.75
N VAL A 57 -8.96 17.98 13.89
CA VAL A 57 -9.78 19.17 13.71
C VAL A 57 -11.21 18.76 14.02
N ASP A 58 -11.82 19.41 15.00
CA ASP A 58 -13.13 19.03 15.51
C ASP A 58 -13.17 17.54 15.90
N GLN A 59 -12.07 17.07 16.50
CA GLN A 59 -11.89 15.68 16.99
C GLN A 59 -11.82 14.66 15.88
N LYS A 60 -11.54 15.08 14.66
CA LYS A 60 -11.43 14.18 13.50
C LYS A 60 -10.06 14.28 12.85
N ALA A 61 -9.60 13.14 12.32
CA ALA A 61 -8.38 13.05 11.52
C ALA A 61 -8.73 13.17 10.05
N TYR A 62 -7.83 13.75 9.28
CA TYR A 62 -8.00 13.96 7.84
C TYR A 62 -6.81 13.36 7.10
N PRO A 63 -6.81 12.03 6.88
CA PRO A 63 -5.71 11.40 6.16
C PRO A 63 -5.79 11.65 4.67
N GLY A 64 -4.62 11.76 4.03
CA GLY A 64 -4.48 11.65 2.59
C GLY A 64 -3.74 10.36 2.30
N MET A 65 -4.02 9.73 1.17
CA MET A 65 -3.33 8.51 0.78
C MET A 65 -3.20 8.42 -0.72
N SER A 66 -1.98 8.26 -1.20
CA SER A 66 -1.71 8.07 -2.62
C SER A 66 -1.17 6.67 -2.87
N LEU A 67 -1.42 6.17 -4.09
CA LEU A 67 -0.90 4.88 -4.51
C LEU A 67 -0.46 4.98 -5.97
N TYR A 68 0.80 4.67 -6.22
CA TYR A 68 1.36 4.66 -7.57
C TYR A 68 2.05 3.33 -7.83
N VAL A 69 1.79 2.75 -9.00
CA VAL A 69 2.48 1.56 -9.45
C VAL A 69 3.10 1.87 -10.82
N THR A 70 4.40 1.64 -10.92
CA THR A 70 5.17 1.93 -12.13
C THR A 70 5.89 0.69 -12.61
N ASP A 71 6.18 0.65 -13.92
CA ASP A 71 6.96 -0.43 -14.50
C ASP A 71 8.47 -0.11 -14.43
N LYS A 72 9.29 -0.98 -14.99
CA LYS A 72 10.76 -0.84 -14.94
C LYS A 72 11.27 0.40 -15.67
N ASN A 73 10.45 0.99 -16.53
CA ASN A 73 10.80 2.20 -17.27
C ASN A 73 10.14 3.44 -16.66
N SER A 74 9.61 3.31 -15.45
CA SER A 74 8.93 4.39 -14.72
C SER A 74 7.62 4.84 -15.36
N ASN A 75 7.03 4.00 -16.21
CA ASN A 75 5.69 4.27 -16.74
C ASN A 75 4.66 3.94 -15.67
N GLN A 76 3.74 4.88 -15.42
CA GLN A 76 2.75 4.73 -14.39
C GLN A 76 1.57 3.90 -14.91
N LEU A 77 1.26 2.79 -14.22
CA LEU A 77 0.14 1.92 -14.54
C LEU A 77 -1.06 2.20 -13.65
N ILE A 78 -0.80 2.52 -12.39
CA ILE A 78 -1.83 2.89 -11.42
C ILE A 78 -1.41 4.21 -10.81
N GLY A 79 -2.34 5.16 -10.74
CA GLY A 79 -2.07 6.45 -10.13
C GLY A 79 -3.32 6.96 -9.41
N GLU A 80 -3.30 6.89 -8.08
CA GLU A 80 -4.34 7.46 -7.23
C GLU A 80 -3.67 8.53 -6.39
N ARG A 81 -3.93 9.78 -6.73
CA ARG A 81 -3.26 10.91 -6.09
C ARG A 81 -3.68 11.09 -4.64
N ASP A 82 -4.95 10.86 -4.35
CA ASP A 82 -5.47 10.91 -2.99
C ASP A 82 -6.74 10.09 -2.92
N MET A 83 -6.68 8.96 -2.22
CA MET A 83 -7.79 8.04 -2.08
C MET A 83 -8.84 8.54 -1.09
N PHE A 84 -8.56 9.64 -0.38
CA PHE A 84 -9.48 10.27 0.57
C PHE A 84 -9.76 11.73 0.20
N GLU A 85 -9.88 12.03 -1.08
CA GLU A 85 -9.97 13.42 -1.55
C GLU A 85 -11.25 14.14 -1.18
N SER A 86 -12.26 13.43 -0.68
CA SER A 86 -13.54 14.03 -0.33
C SER A 86 -13.50 14.92 0.92
N ASN A 87 -12.36 14.99 1.61
CA ASN A 87 -12.17 15.81 2.82
C ASN A 87 -13.15 15.49 3.93
N ILE A 88 -13.56 14.24 4.04
CA ILE A 88 -14.35 13.76 5.16
C ILE A 88 -13.42 13.41 6.30
N GLY A 89 -13.75 13.85 7.51
CA GLY A 89 -12.97 13.51 8.69
C GLY A 89 -13.34 12.14 9.23
N TYR A 90 -12.36 11.48 9.81
CA TYR A 90 -12.52 10.16 10.42
C TYR A 90 -12.14 10.25 11.90
N SER A 91 -12.67 9.34 12.72
CA SER A 91 -12.19 9.26 14.09
C SER A 91 -10.70 8.88 14.06
N ALA A 92 -9.96 9.23 15.11
CA ALA A 92 -8.55 8.86 15.21
C ALA A 92 -8.40 7.34 15.16
N GLU A 93 -9.37 6.60 15.70
CA GLU A 93 -9.35 5.14 15.68
C GLU A 93 -9.51 4.61 14.25
N ASP A 94 -10.49 5.13 13.50
CA ASP A 94 -10.70 4.68 12.13
C ASP A 94 -9.52 5.04 11.23
N ALA A 95 -8.90 6.19 11.46
CA ALA A 95 -7.74 6.63 10.68
C ALA A 95 -6.45 5.94 11.10
N SER A 96 -6.47 5.14 12.18
CA SER A 96 -5.28 4.45 12.67
C SER A 96 -4.91 3.23 11.84
N ALA A 97 -5.81 2.73 11.00
CA ALA A 97 -5.55 1.58 10.14
C ALA A 97 -6.06 1.89 8.74
N LEU A 98 -5.16 1.94 7.78
CA LEU A 98 -5.50 2.27 6.40
C LEU A 98 -5.01 1.17 5.47
N ARG A 99 -5.73 0.99 4.35
CA ARG A 99 -5.47 -0.10 3.42
C ARG A 99 -5.43 0.42 1.99
N GLY A 100 -4.36 0.10 1.27
CA GLY A 100 -4.25 0.37 -0.16
C GLY A 100 -4.31 -0.94 -0.92
N THR A 101 -5.37 -1.17 -1.67
CA THR A 101 -5.57 -2.39 -2.45
C THR A 101 -5.04 -2.21 -3.86
N ILE A 102 -4.28 -3.20 -4.34
CA ILE A 102 -3.67 -3.19 -5.66
C ILE A 102 -4.22 -4.36 -6.44
N THR A 103 -4.86 -4.08 -7.57
CA THR A 103 -5.32 -5.12 -8.49
C THR A 103 -4.20 -5.46 -9.46
N ILE A 104 -3.80 -6.72 -9.50
CA ILE A 104 -2.73 -7.20 -10.38
C ILE A 104 -3.38 -7.66 -11.68
N GLY A 105 -3.34 -6.82 -12.69
CA GLY A 105 -4.00 -7.10 -13.95
C GLY A 105 -3.43 -6.25 -15.07
N GLU A 106 -4.07 -6.32 -16.24
CA GLU A 106 -3.63 -5.54 -17.39
C GLU A 106 -3.47 -4.07 -17.02
N PRO A 107 -2.40 -3.40 -17.51
CA PRO A 107 -1.42 -3.88 -18.49
C PRO A 107 -0.22 -4.61 -17.90
N MET A 108 -0.28 -5.09 -16.67
CA MET A 108 0.82 -5.84 -16.07
C MET A 108 1.00 -7.19 -16.79
N VAL A 109 2.24 -7.64 -16.89
CA VAL A 109 2.62 -8.85 -17.63
C VAL A 109 3.36 -9.79 -16.69
N ALA A 110 2.99 -11.06 -16.72
CA ALA A 110 3.71 -12.08 -15.94
C ALA A 110 5.18 -12.14 -16.37
N GLY A 111 6.05 -12.25 -15.40
CA GLY A 111 7.50 -12.24 -15.63
C GLY A 111 8.14 -10.88 -15.41
N GLU A 112 7.34 -9.83 -15.27
CA GLU A 112 7.86 -8.47 -15.05
C GLU A 112 7.70 -8.06 -13.59
N THR A 113 8.52 -7.09 -13.20
CA THR A 113 8.48 -6.53 -11.83
C THR A 113 7.98 -5.09 -11.91
N TYR A 114 7.11 -4.74 -10.99
CA TYR A 114 6.51 -3.40 -10.90
C TYR A 114 6.79 -2.83 -9.51
N HIS A 115 6.89 -1.51 -9.43
CA HIS A 115 7.17 -0.83 -8.17
C HIS A 115 5.92 -0.16 -7.66
N ALA A 116 5.51 -0.49 -6.44
CA ALA A 116 4.36 0.12 -5.78
C ALA A 116 4.84 1.06 -4.68
N GLU A 117 4.24 2.25 -4.63
CA GLU A 117 4.53 3.23 -3.60
C GLU A 117 3.22 3.76 -3.04
N LEU A 118 3.04 3.60 -1.74
CA LEU A 118 1.89 4.12 -1.01
C LEU A 118 2.38 5.18 -0.05
N LYS A 119 1.72 6.35 -0.07
CA LYS A 119 2.02 7.42 0.88
C LYS A 119 0.77 7.77 1.64
N ILE A 120 0.94 8.04 2.94
CA ILE A 120 -0.12 8.51 3.82
C ILE A 120 0.39 9.78 4.45
N TRP A 121 -0.44 10.82 4.47
CA TRP A 121 -0.08 12.08 5.12
C TRP A 121 -1.26 12.61 5.91
N ASP A 122 -0.96 13.58 6.76
CA ASP A 122 -1.98 14.30 7.53
C ASP A 122 -2.30 15.59 6.78
N LYS A 123 -3.53 15.75 6.30
CA LYS A 123 -3.88 16.92 5.50
C LYS A 123 -3.75 18.22 6.28
N HIS A 124 -3.81 18.16 7.60
CA HIS A 124 -3.66 19.33 8.46
C HIS A 124 -2.24 19.50 8.99
N LYS A 125 -1.34 18.58 8.65
CA LYS A 125 0.08 18.66 8.98
C LYS A 125 0.87 17.79 7.98
N PRO A 126 1.02 18.28 6.72
CA PRO A 126 1.56 17.44 5.63
C PRO A 126 2.98 16.92 5.83
N GLU A 127 3.74 17.49 6.74
CA GLU A 127 5.06 16.96 7.06
C GLU A 127 4.99 15.62 7.80
N ASN A 128 3.84 15.30 8.40
CA ASN A 128 3.60 13.96 8.95
C ASN A 128 3.27 13.04 7.78
N ILE A 129 4.16 12.09 7.50
CA ILE A 129 4.05 11.26 6.31
C ILE A 129 4.58 9.85 6.58
N ILE A 130 3.93 8.89 5.93
CA ILE A 130 4.38 7.49 5.88
C ILE A 130 4.57 7.14 4.41
N THR A 131 5.70 6.52 4.08
CA THR A 131 5.97 6.06 2.71
C THR A 131 6.23 4.56 2.77
N VAL A 132 5.49 3.80 1.97
CA VAL A 132 5.63 2.34 1.89
C VAL A 132 5.95 1.99 0.44
N GLU A 133 6.97 1.15 0.24
CA GLU A 133 7.37 0.72 -1.09
C GLU A 133 7.54 -0.79 -1.11
N VAL A 134 7.13 -1.40 -2.20
CA VAL A 134 7.33 -2.83 -2.43
C VAL A 134 7.41 -3.09 -3.92
N ASP A 135 8.32 -3.98 -4.32
CA ASP A 135 8.39 -4.44 -5.70
C ASP A 135 7.49 -5.66 -5.85
N LEU A 136 6.67 -5.65 -6.90
CA LEU A 136 5.71 -6.71 -7.18
C LEU A 136 6.24 -7.55 -8.33
N GLN A 137 6.58 -8.82 -8.05
CA GLN A 137 7.01 -9.75 -9.09
C GLN A 137 5.78 -10.48 -9.59
N VAL A 138 5.32 -10.14 -10.77
CA VAL A 138 4.08 -10.68 -11.33
C VAL A 138 4.34 -12.05 -11.97
N LYS A 139 3.51 -13.01 -11.65
CA LYS A 139 3.61 -14.35 -12.21
C LYS A 139 2.26 -14.85 -12.66
N GLN A 140 2.26 -15.94 -13.43
CA GLN A 140 1.04 -16.58 -13.89
C GLN A 140 0.28 -17.16 -12.70
N PRO A 141 -1.06 -17.15 -12.77
CA PRO A 141 -1.87 -17.78 -11.73
C PRO A 141 -1.62 -19.29 -11.69
N THR A 142 -1.25 -19.80 -10.52
CA THR A 142 -0.97 -21.24 -10.39
C THR A 142 -2.24 -22.08 -10.51
N GLY A 143 -3.38 -21.53 -10.09
CA GLY A 143 -4.65 -22.23 -10.20
C GLY A 143 -5.04 -22.52 -11.64
N ASP A 144 -4.78 -21.58 -12.55
CA ASP A 144 -5.08 -21.75 -13.95
C ASP A 144 -4.22 -22.84 -14.59
N GLU A 145 -2.97 -22.94 -14.18
CA GLU A 145 -2.10 -23.99 -14.66
C GLU A 145 -2.62 -25.36 -14.28
N ALA A 146 -3.08 -25.52 -13.05
CA ALA A 146 -3.64 -26.77 -12.60
C ALA A 146 -4.89 -27.15 -13.38
N ASN A 147 -5.61 -26.18 -13.86
CA ASN A 147 -6.87 -26.40 -14.56
C ASN A 147 -6.72 -26.51 -16.08
N SER A 148 -5.56 -26.21 -16.59
CA SER A 148 -5.34 -26.20 -18.05
C SER A 148 -5.03 -27.59 -18.60
N ASN A 149 -4.98 -28.58 -17.79
CA ASN A 149 -4.66 -29.93 -18.21
C ASN A 149 -5.86 -30.70 -18.71
#